data_54931d89853594e0ce89d042acafc0d2
#
_entry.id   54931d89853594e0ce89d042acafc0d2
#
_cell.length_a   1.000
_cell.length_b   1.000
_cell.length_c   1.000
_cell.angle_alpha   90.00
_cell.angle_beta   90.00
_cell.angle_gamma   90.00
#
_symmetry.space_group_name_H-M   'P 1'
#
loop_
_entity.id
_entity.type
_entity.pdbx_description
1 polymer ?
#
loop_
_entity_poly.entity_id
_entity_poly.type
_entity_poly.pdbx_seq_one_letter_code
_entity_poly.pdbx_strand_id
1 'polypeptide(L)'
;MAAAPARRQAGAGYARRSXGRLLLQIYSRLDVWERPGATRFVEELRTVDPDVTGQPVVAYESMRLVERAYWQGLAYAFALVAGIAGLMIRRLRETALALVPLILGVLWTVAIMQVTGLRFNLVNVWALPLIIGSAAEYGVNIVLRALESQAHGGPRLARSTVMGVTLNGLTTMAGFGSLLVAHHRGVWSLGVLLVIGSVMTLAASLVVLPTLVRLADRLRAPAADQRRVAAPVTSVAH
;
A
#
# COMPACT_ATOMS: atom_id res chain seq x y z
N MET A 1 -29.01 -12.95 -35.47
CA MET A 1 -27.79 -12.23 -35.96
C MET A 1 -26.63 -13.22 -35.92
N ALA A 2 -26.22 -13.74 -37.07
CA ALA A 2 -25.21 -14.80 -37.17
C ALA A 2 -23.82 -14.20 -37.06
N ALA A 3 -23.02 -14.73 -36.15
CA ALA A 3 -21.62 -14.32 -35.99
C ALA A 3 -20.82 -14.74 -37.23
N ALA A 4 -20.14 -13.79 -37.85
CA ALA A 4 -19.27 -14.06 -38.98
C ALA A 4 -18.10 -14.98 -38.55
N PRO A 5 -17.73 -15.97 -39.37
CA PRO A 5 -16.62 -16.86 -39.03
C PRO A 5 -15.30 -16.08 -38.99
N ALA A 6 -14.56 -16.23 -37.91
CA ALA A 6 -13.23 -15.66 -37.78
C ALA A 6 -12.34 -16.17 -38.94
N ARG A 7 -11.93 -15.26 -39.79
CA ARG A 7 -10.97 -15.55 -40.87
C ARG A 7 -9.68 -16.08 -40.24
N ARG A 8 -9.39 -17.35 -40.51
CA ARG A 8 -8.08 -17.95 -40.24
C ARG A 8 -7.07 -17.26 -41.16
N GLN A 9 -6.44 -16.22 -40.71
CA GLN A 9 -5.23 -15.73 -41.36
C GLN A 9 -4.08 -16.60 -40.87
N ALA A 10 -3.75 -17.60 -41.67
CA ALA A 10 -2.46 -18.30 -41.53
C ALA A 10 -1.38 -17.25 -41.72
N GLY A 11 -0.52 -17.11 -40.74
CA GLY A 11 0.52 -16.07 -40.74
C GLY A 11 1.47 -16.21 -41.92
N ALA A 12 1.28 -15.36 -42.92
CA ALA A 12 2.31 -15.12 -43.94
C ALA A 12 3.34 -14.18 -43.32
N GLY A 13 4.48 -14.71 -42.93
CA GLY A 13 5.60 -13.89 -42.50
C GLY A 13 6.08 -13.04 -43.70
N TYR A 14 5.90 -11.74 -43.63
CA TYR A 14 6.49 -10.83 -44.64
C TYR A 14 7.98 -10.69 -44.34
N ALA A 15 8.82 -11.32 -45.16
CA ALA A 15 10.26 -11.09 -45.14
C ALA A 15 10.58 -9.88 -45.98
N ARG A 16 10.98 -8.78 -45.40
CA ARG A 16 11.48 -7.58 -46.07
C ARG A 16 13.01 -7.60 -46.10
N ARG A 17 13.64 -7.72 -47.27
CA ARG A 17 15.10 -7.64 -47.41
C ARG A 17 15.56 -6.18 -47.35
N SER A 18 16.48 -5.94 -46.47
CA SER A 18 17.21 -4.67 -46.43
C SER A 18 18.66 -4.99 -46.04
N UNK A 19 19.28 -4.85 -46.95
CA UNK A 19 20.47 -5.06 -46.82
C UNK A 19 21.04 -6.22 -46.45
N GLY A 20 20.67 -7.12 -46.83
CA GLY A 20 21.15 -8.45 -46.54
C GLY A 20 20.62 -9.04 -45.22
N ARG A 21 19.77 -8.29 -44.51
CA ARG A 21 19.10 -8.75 -43.31
C ARG A 21 17.64 -9.07 -43.58
N LEU A 22 17.14 -10.16 -42.98
CA LEU A 22 15.75 -10.56 -43.10
C LEU A 22 14.99 -10.15 -41.85
N LEU A 23 13.87 -9.43 -42.02
CA LEU A 23 12.94 -9.14 -40.91
C LEU A 23 11.82 -10.16 -40.96
N LEU A 24 11.79 -11.02 -39.95
CA LEU A 24 10.72 -12.01 -39.74
C LEU A 24 9.70 -11.44 -38.78
N GLN A 25 8.46 -11.25 -39.23
CA GLN A 25 7.35 -10.84 -38.36
C GLN A 25 6.62 -12.09 -37.84
N ILE A 26 6.55 -12.21 -36.53
CA ILE A 26 5.89 -13.33 -35.86
C ILE A 26 4.64 -12.80 -35.15
N TYR A 27 3.50 -13.41 -35.42
CA TYR A 27 2.21 -13.07 -34.82
C TYR A 27 1.82 -14.12 -33.80
N SER A 28 1.53 -13.68 -32.58
CA SER A 28 1.08 -14.55 -31.51
C SER A 28 -0.35 -15.05 -31.74
N ARG A 29 -0.59 -16.31 -31.39
CA ARG A 29 -1.93 -16.85 -31.25
C ARG A 29 -2.49 -16.65 -29.83
N LEU A 30 -1.60 -16.33 -28.89
CA LEU A 30 -1.96 -16.04 -27.50
C LEU A 30 -2.33 -14.55 -27.36
N ASP A 31 -3.13 -14.23 -26.37
CA ASP A 31 -3.39 -12.84 -26.04
C ASP A 31 -2.15 -12.26 -25.34
N VAL A 32 -1.37 -11.49 -26.09
CA VAL A 32 -0.12 -10.86 -25.60
C VAL A 32 -0.37 -9.64 -24.71
N TRP A 33 -1.62 -9.23 -24.58
CA TRP A 33 -2.00 -8.15 -23.66
C TRP A 33 -2.33 -8.66 -22.27
N GLU A 34 -2.53 -9.97 -22.13
CA GLU A 34 -2.64 -10.63 -20.83
C GLU A 34 -1.29 -11.19 -20.39
N ARG A 35 -0.99 -11.05 -19.10
CA ARG A 35 0.30 -11.44 -18.50
C ARG A 35 0.74 -12.87 -18.84
N PRO A 36 -0.10 -13.90 -18.67
CA PRO A 36 0.31 -15.28 -18.97
C PRO A 36 0.68 -15.48 -20.44
N GLY A 37 -0.12 -14.87 -21.34
CA GLY A 37 0.12 -14.96 -22.78
C GLY A 37 1.39 -14.25 -23.21
N ALA A 38 1.61 -13.03 -22.69
CA ALA A 38 2.84 -12.27 -22.94
C ALA A 38 4.09 -12.99 -22.49
N THR A 39 4.07 -13.52 -21.25
CA THR A 39 5.21 -14.26 -20.68
C THR A 39 5.58 -15.44 -21.54
N ARG A 40 4.61 -16.32 -21.82
CA ARG A 40 4.81 -17.52 -22.61
C ARG A 40 5.33 -17.20 -24.02
N PHE A 41 4.72 -16.21 -24.67
CA PHE A 41 5.09 -15.80 -26.02
C PHE A 41 6.53 -15.28 -26.09
N VAL A 42 6.92 -14.39 -25.17
CA VAL A 42 8.26 -13.83 -25.15
C VAL A 42 9.31 -14.89 -24.78
N GLU A 43 9.00 -15.76 -23.83
CA GLU A 43 9.91 -16.87 -23.43
C GLU A 43 10.13 -17.85 -24.59
N GLU A 44 9.08 -18.25 -25.29
CA GLU A 44 9.16 -19.13 -26.46
C GLU A 44 9.98 -18.47 -27.58
N LEU A 45 9.78 -17.18 -27.85
CA LEU A 45 10.55 -16.44 -28.86
C LEU A 45 12.05 -16.41 -28.52
N ARG A 46 12.38 -16.18 -27.26
CA ARG A 46 13.79 -16.09 -26.79
C ARG A 46 14.54 -17.42 -26.85
N THR A 47 13.85 -18.54 -26.91
CA THR A 47 14.53 -19.83 -27.15
C THR A 47 15.07 -19.93 -28.59
N VAL A 48 14.48 -19.18 -29.52
CA VAL A 48 14.87 -19.16 -30.93
C VAL A 48 15.87 -18.03 -31.20
N ASP A 49 15.57 -16.83 -30.72
CA ASP A 49 16.43 -15.66 -30.89
C ASP A 49 16.42 -14.83 -29.59
N PRO A 50 17.55 -14.76 -28.86
CA PRO A 50 17.65 -13.95 -27.65
C PRO A 50 17.45 -12.45 -27.89
N ASP A 51 17.75 -11.96 -29.10
CA ASP A 51 17.68 -10.54 -29.45
C ASP A 51 16.33 -10.14 -30.07
N VAL A 52 15.33 -10.99 -29.94
CA VAL A 52 13.98 -10.72 -30.45
C VAL A 52 13.46 -9.40 -29.89
N THR A 53 12.86 -8.59 -30.75
CA THR A 53 12.29 -7.28 -30.40
C THR A 53 10.88 -7.12 -31.00
N GLY A 54 10.17 -6.12 -30.54
CA GLY A 54 8.83 -5.80 -31.03
C GLY A 54 7.91 -5.34 -29.90
N GLN A 55 6.74 -4.84 -30.28
CA GLN A 55 5.76 -4.29 -29.34
C GLN A 55 5.44 -5.23 -28.15
N PRO A 56 5.17 -6.53 -28.35
CA PRO A 56 4.87 -7.41 -27.23
C PRO A 56 6.07 -7.60 -26.28
N VAL A 57 7.30 -7.66 -26.81
CA VAL A 57 8.53 -7.81 -26.01
C VAL A 57 8.77 -6.55 -25.17
N VAL A 58 8.63 -5.36 -25.80
CA VAL A 58 8.77 -4.08 -25.10
C VAL A 58 7.74 -3.93 -24.01
N ALA A 59 6.47 -4.29 -24.28
CA ALA A 59 5.39 -4.24 -23.30
C ALA A 59 5.67 -5.19 -22.11
N TYR A 60 6.12 -6.40 -22.39
CA TYR A 60 6.48 -7.40 -21.37
C TYR A 60 7.62 -6.90 -20.47
N GLU A 61 8.70 -6.40 -21.07
CA GLU A 61 9.86 -5.89 -20.32
C GLU A 61 9.50 -4.65 -19.49
N SER A 62 8.71 -3.74 -20.08
CA SER A 62 8.21 -2.56 -19.37
C SER A 62 7.39 -2.95 -18.14
N MET A 63 6.52 -3.95 -18.29
CA MET A 63 5.70 -4.45 -17.19
C MET A 63 6.55 -5.06 -16.06
N ARG A 64 7.59 -5.82 -16.42
CA ARG A 64 8.56 -6.38 -15.44
C ARG A 64 9.34 -5.28 -14.72
N LEU A 65 9.80 -4.26 -15.46
CA LEU A 65 10.52 -3.12 -14.86
C LEU A 65 9.64 -2.35 -13.89
N VAL A 66 8.39 -2.07 -14.26
CA VAL A 66 7.40 -1.38 -13.40
C VAL A 66 7.16 -2.21 -12.13
N GLU A 67 6.98 -3.52 -12.27
CA GLU A 67 6.76 -4.41 -11.12
C GLU A 67 7.96 -4.40 -10.16
N ARG A 68 9.17 -4.51 -10.70
CA ARG A 68 10.41 -4.47 -9.89
C ARG A 68 10.56 -3.11 -9.19
N ALA A 69 10.38 -2.02 -9.93
CA ALA A 69 10.45 -0.65 -9.40
C ALA A 69 9.39 -0.43 -8.30
N TYR A 70 8.19 -0.98 -8.48
CA TYR A 70 7.10 -0.92 -7.51
C TYR A 70 7.49 -1.57 -6.17
N TRP A 71 7.99 -2.82 -6.21
CA TRP A 71 8.39 -3.52 -4.97
C TRP A 71 9.57 -2.84 -4.28
N GLN A 72 10.53 -2.35 -5.06
CA GLN A 72 11.65 -1.56 -4.52
C GLN A 72 11.17 -0.25 -3.90
N GLY A 73 10.27 0.47 -4.60
CA GLY A 73 9.68 1.72 -4.10
C GLY A 73 8.90 1.51 -2.81
N LEU A 74 8.11 0.44 -2.74
CA LEU A 74 7.35 0.08 -1.54
C LEU A 74 8.28 -0.20 -0.35
N ALA A 75 9.34 -0.98 -0.59
CA ALA A 75 10.35 -1.30 0.43
C ALA A 75 11.10 -0.04 0.90
N TYR A 76 11.52 0.82 -0.03
CA TYR A 76 12.21 2.08 0.30
C TYR A 76 11.30 3.04 1.06
N ALA A 77 10.04 3.18 0.64
CA ALA A 77 9.05 4.02 1.32
C ALA A 77 8.86 3.56 2.79
N PHE A 78 8.68 2.25 2.98
CA PHE A 78 8.51 1.68 4.31
C PHE A 78 9.79 1.83 5.16
N ALA A 79 10.96 1.55 4.59
CA ALA A 79 12.25 1.67 5.29
C ALA A 79 12.52 3.13 5.71
N LEU A 80 12.24 4.08 4.81
CA LEU A 80 12.41 5.51 5.09
C LEU A 80 11.47 5.97 6.20
N VAL A 81 10.19 5.60 6.12
CA VAL A 81 9.18 5.92 7.13
C VAL A 81 9.58 5.32 8.49
N ALA A 82 9.96 4.04 8.51
CA ALA A 82 10.40 3.36 9.73
C ALA A 82 11.66 3.99 10.32
N GLY A 83 12.60 4.38 9.46
CA GLY A 83 13.84 5.07 9.86
C GLY A 83 13.56 6.44 10.48
N ILE A 84 12.73 7.25 9.84
CA ILE A 84 12.33 8.57 10.35
C ILE A 84 11.58 8.42 11.68
N ALA A 85 10.61 7.53 11.73
CA ALA A 85 9.84 7.24 12.96
C ALA A 85 10.78 6.79 14.09
N GLY A 86 11.73 5.91 13.78
CA GLY A 86 12.74 5.43 14.73
C GLY A 86 13.64 6.54 15.25
N LEU A 87 14.06 7.43 14.36
CA LEU A 87 14.90 8.60 14.72
C LEU A 87 14.13 9.59 15.62
N MET A 88 12.85 9.81 15.33
CA MET A 88 11.98 10.72 16.11
C MET A 88 11.65 10.14 17.49
N ILE A 89 11.24 8.88 17.53
CA ILE A 89 10.76 8.23 18.77
C ILE A 89 11.94 7.76 19.64
N ARG A 90 13.03 7.32 18.99
CA ARG A 90 14.27 6.84 19.66
C ARG A 90 14.08 5.67 20.61
N ARG A 91 12.97 4.94 20.47
CA ARG A 91 12.63 3.74 21.24
C ARG A 91 12.06 2.70 20.28
N LEU A 92 12.79 1.63 20.04
CA LEU A 92 12.47 0.63 19.02
C LEU A 92 11.06 0.05 19.18
N ARG A 93 10.67 -0.24 20.42
CA ARG A 93 9.35 -0.80 20.72
C ARG A 93 8.22 0.19 20.39
N GLU A 94 8.38 1.43 20.81
CA GLU A 94 7.38 2.48 20.57
C GLU A 94 7.30 2.82 19.07
N THR A 95 8.43 2.76 18.37
CA THR A 95 8.49 2.88 16.91
C THR A 95 7.70 1.74 16.25
N ALA A 96 7.93 0.50 16.70
CA ALA A 96 7.18 -0.65 16.18
C ALA A 96 5.68 -0.47 16.40
N LEU A 97 5.26 -0.04 17.61
CA LEU A 97 3.85 0.26 17.90
C LEU A 97 3.28 1.35 16.99
N ALA A 98 4.06 2.40 16.72
CA ALA A 98 3.64 3.50 15.84
C ALA A 98 3.39 3.04 14.40
N LEU A 99 4.09 1.99 13.95
CA LEU A 99 3.98 1.46 12.60
C LEU A 99 2.83 0.42 12.44
N VAL A 100 2.31 -0.14 13.54
CA VAL A 100 1.22 -1.12 13.48
C VAL A 100 -0.01 -0.59 12.72
N PRO A 101 -0.53 0.63 13.01
CA PRO A 101 -1.69 1.14 12.27
C PRO A 101 -1.47 1.26 10.78
N LEU A 102 -0.25 1.61 10.38
CA LEU A 102 0.12 1.72 8.97
C LEU A 102 0.00 0.35 8.27
N ILE A 103 0.59 -0.68 8.89
CA ILE A 103 0.55 -2.05 8.35
C ILE A 103 -0.92 -2.53 8.26
N LEU A 104 -1.69 -2.34 9.35
CA LEU A 104 -3.11 -2.73 9.37
C LEU A 104 -3.92 -1.96 8.34
N GLY A 105 -3.70 -0.66 8.21
CA GLY A 105 -4.39 0.19 7.24
C GLY A 105 -4.14 -0.27 5.81
N VAL A 106 -2.89 -0.60 5.48
CA VAL A 106 -2.53 -1.14 4.15
C VAL A 106 -3.21 -2.51 3.93
N LEU A 107 -3.15 -3.41 4.93
CA LEU A 107 -3.79 -4.73 4.83
C LEU A 107 -5.30 -4.61 4.64
N TRP A 108 -5.97 -3.73 5.41
CA TRP A 108 -7.40 -3.50 5.29
C TRP A 108 -7.76 -2.88 3.93
N THR A 109 -6.92 -1.98 3.42
CA THR A 109 -7.11 -1.38 2.08
C THR A 109 -7.07 -2.46 1.00
N VAL A 110 -6.08 -3.36 1.05
CA VAL A 110 -5.97 -4.47 0.10
C VAL A 110 -7.16 -5.42 0.23
N ALA A 111 -7.62 -5.70 1.46
CA ALA A 111 -8.81 -6.53 1.70
C ALA A 111 -10.07 -5.91 1.08
N ILE A 112 -10.26 -4.58 1.26
CA ILE A 112 -11.40 -3.86 0.66
C ILE A 112 -11.32 -3.90 -0.87
N MET A 113 -10.13 -3.76 -1.45
CA MET A 113 -9.94 -3.90 -2.89
C MET A 113 -10.46 -5.25 -3.40
N GLN A 114 -10.12 -6.34 -2.69
CA GLN A 114 -10.57 -7.69 -3.07
C GLN A 114 -12.09 -7.82 -3.01
N VAL A 115 -12.71 -7.29 -1.96
CA VAL A 115 -14.16 -7.36 -1.75
C VAL A 115 -14.92 -6.50 -2.79
N THR A 116 -14.39 -5.33 -3.13
CA THR A 116 -15.03 -4.40 -4.09
C THR A 116 -14.73 -4.72 -5.55
N GLY A 117 -13.84 -5.68 -5.82
CA GLY A 117 -13.42 -6.02 -7.17
C GLY A 117 -12.53 -4.96 -7.84
N LEU A 118 -12.02 -4.01 -7.07
CA LEU A 118 -11.07 -3.00 -7.57
C LEU A 118 -9.74 -3.69 -7.91
N ARG A 119 -9.34 -3.61 -9.17
CA ARG A 119 -8.08 -4.21 -9.65
C ARG A 119 -6.98 -3.15 -9.73
N PHE A 120 -5.77 -3.59 -9.45
CA PHE A 120 -4.60 -2.75 -9.68
C PHE A 120 -4.43 -2.45 -11.17
N ASN A 121 -4.09 -1.22 -11.46
CA ASN A 121 -3.74 -0.73 -12.80
C ASN A 121 -2.48 0.13 -12.73
N LEU A 122 -1.94 0.53 -13.86
CA LEU A 122 -0.68 1.28 -13.96
C LEU A 122 -0.67 2.61 -13.19
N VAL A 123 -1.86 3.17 -12.92
CA VAL A 123 -1.98 4.45 -12.21
C VAL A 123 -2.18 4.21 -10.71
N ASN A 124 -3.15 3.34 -10.34
CA ASN A 124 -3.51 3.15 -8.94
C ASN A 124 -2.53 2.24 -8.16
N VAL A 125 -1.64 1.53 -8.85
CA VAL A 125 -0.60 0.71 -8.19
C VAL A 125 0.26 1.55 -7.25
N TRP A 126 0.45 2.83 -7.54
CA TRP A 126 1.24 3.76 -6.72
C TRP A 126 0.51 4.21 -5.43
N ALA A 127 -0.76 3.82 -5.25
CA ALA A 127 -1.53 4.16 -4.04
C ALA A 127 -0.86 3.65 -2.76
N LEU A 128 -0.34 2.42 -2.74
CA LEU A 128 0.23 1.83 -1.51
C LEU A 128 1.48 2.58 -1.02
N PRO A 129 2.50 2.88 -1.85
CA PRO A 129 3.61 3.72 -1.41
C PRO A 129 3.17 5.12 -0.93
N LEU A 130 2.16 5.70 -1.58
CA LEU A 130 1.62 7.01 -1.18
C LEU A 130 0.90 6.94 0.17
N ILE A 131 0.12 5.89 0.42
CA ILE A 131 -0.54 5.64 1.71
C ILE A 131 0.53 5.46 2.81
N ILE A 132 1.59 4.69 2.53
CA ILE A 132 2.70 4.50 3.48
C ILE A 132 3.30 5.84 3.86
N GLY A 133 3.57 6.70 2.88
CA GLY A 133 4.15 8.02 3.13
C GLY A 133 3.24 8.97 3.89
N SER A 134 1.98 9.09 3.46
CA SER A 134 1.05 10.08 4.01
C SER A 134 0.39 9.67 5.33
N ALA A 135 0.14 8.38 5.52
CA ALA A 135 -0.61 7.92 6.70
C ALA A 135 0.25 7.44 7.87
N ALA A 136 1.56 7.30 7.66
CA ALA A 136 2.51 6.92 8.71
C ALA A 136 2.52 7.91 9.89
N GLU A 137 2.30 9.18 9.60
CA GLU A 137 2.30 10.26 10.59
C GLU A 137 1.23 10.08 11.67
N TYR A 138 0.09 9.41 11.39
CA TYR A 138 -0.98 9.23 12.37
C TYR A 138 -0.48 8.43 13.59
N GLY A 139 0.17 7.30 13.35
CA GLY A 139 0.72 6.46 14.42
C GLY A 139 1.88 7.15 15.14
N VAL A 140 2.78 7.76 14.40
CA VAL A 140 3.95 8.48 14.95
C VAL A 140 3.50 9.62 15.87
N ASN A 141 2.55 10.45 15.41
CA ASN A 141 2.02 11.58 16.21
C ASN A 141 1.35 11.10 17.50
N ILE A 142 0.56 10.04 17.45
CA ILE A 142 -0.10 9.49 18.64
C ILE A 142 0.96 8.99 19.65
N VAL A 143 1.96 8.24 19.20
CA VAL A 143 3.00 7.69 20.09
C VAL A 143 3.87 8.80 20.67
N LEU A 144 4.30 9.78 19.86
CA LEU A 144 5.11 10.91 20.34
C LEU A 144 4.35 11.71 21.40
N ARG A 145 3.11 12.07 21.14
CA ARG A 145 2.26 12.80 22.09
C ARG A 145 1.99 12.01 23.37
N ALA A 146 1.83 10.68 23.24
CA ALA A 146 1.67 9.80 24.39
C ALA A 146 2.93 9.81 25.27
N LEU A 147 4.11 9.77 24.67
CA LEU A 147 5.39 9.84 25.38
C LEU A 147 5.61 11.21 26.05
N GLU A 148 5.31 12.29 25.34
CA GLU A 148 5.38 13.67 25.89
C GLU A 148 4.45 13.85 27.09
N SER A 149 3.20 13.41 26.95
CA SER A 149 2.20 13.53 28.01
C SER A 149 2.59 12.73 29.25
N GLN A 150 3.14 11.54 29.07
CA GLN A 150 3.65 10.74 30.20
C GLN A 150 4.79 11.45 30.95
N ALA A 151 5.70 12.09 30.23
CA ALA A 151 6.82 12.81 30.83
C ALA A 151 6.34 13.95 31.74
N HIS A 152 5.13 14.48 31.48
CA HIS A 152 4.52 15.56 32.27
C HIS A 152 3.38 15.07 33.18
N GLY A 153 3.23 13.77 33.39
CA GLY A 153 2.21 13.18 34.29
C GLY A 153 0.78 13.28 33.76
N GLY A 154 0.61 13.54 32.46
CA GLY A 154 -0.69 13.67 31.82
C GLY A 154 -1.25 12.36 31.26
N PRO A 155 -2.49 12.37 30.76
CA PRO A 155 -3.10 11.18 30.16
C PRO A 155 -2.39 10.78 28.88
N ARG A 156 -2.17 9.49 28.67
CA ARG A 156 -1.45 8.97 27.49
C ARG A 156 -2.05 9.41 26.16
N LEU A 157 -3.37 9.53 26.09
CA LEU A 157 -4.05 9.98 24.89
C LEU A 157 -4.95 11.17 25.22
N ALA A 158 -4.41 12.36 25.04
CA ALA A 158 -5.16 13.59 25.21
C ALA A 158 -6.20 13.78 24.10
N ARG A 159 -7.35 14.33 24.43
CA ARG A 159 -8.40 14.64 23.45
C ARG A 159 -7.89 15.53 22.31
N SER A 160 -7.01 16.47 22.63
CA SER A 160 -6.36 17.34 21.64
C SER A 160 -5.55 16.56 20.59
N THR A 161 -4.85 15.49 21.02
CA THR A 161 -4.08 14.62 20.11
C THR A 161 -5.03 13.89 19.14
N VAL A 162 -6.10 13.31 19.67
CA VAL A 162 -7.13 12.61 18.85
C VAL A 162 -7.71 13.57 17.83
N MET A 163 -8.10 14.76 18.28
CA MET A 163 -8.68 15.79 17.40
C MET A 163 -7.69 16.24 16.32
N GLY A 164 -6.42 16.48 16.69
CA GLY A 164 -5.38 16.89 15.74
C GLY A 164 -5.12 15.83 14.67
N VAL A 165 -4.98 14.56 15.08
CA VAL A 165 -4.76 13.45 14.13
C VAL A 165 -5.99 13.25 13.22
N THR A 166 -7.19 13.39 13.78
CA THR A 166 -8.44 13.29 13.00
C THR A 166 -8.53 14.41 11.96
N LEU A 167 -8.28 15.66 12.36
CA LEU A 167 -8.30 16.81 11.45
C LEU A 167 -7.26 16.65 10.33
N ASN A 168 -6.05 16.21 10.67
CA ASN A 168 -5.00 15.93 9.70
C ASN A 168 -5.44 14.85 8.71
N GLY A 169 -6.02 13.76 9.21
CA GLY A 169 -6.55 12.69 8.36
C GLY A 169 -7.65 13.18 7.41
N LEU A 170 -8.59 13.99 7.93
CA LEU A 170 -9.68 14.55 7.12
C LEU A 170 -9.14 15.49 6.02
N THR A 171 -8.14 16.30 6.33
CA THR A 171 -7.49 17.18 5.34
C THR A 171 -6.82 16.36 4.23
N THR A 172 -6.09 15.30 4.61
CA THR A 172 -5.45 14.37 3.67
C THR A 172 -6.51 13.69 2.77
N MET A 173 -7.61 13.22 3.38
CA MET A 173 -8.73 12.62 2.64
C MET A 173 -9.39 13.61 1.68
N ALA A 174 -9.56 14.87 2.08
CA ALA A 174 -10.10 15.92 1.22
C ALA A 174 -9.16 16.18 0.02
N GLY A 175 -7.86 16.22 0.27
CA GLY A 175 -6.84 16.36 -0.78
C GLY A 175 -6.90 15.20 -1.78
N PHE A 176 -6.87 13.97 -1.30
CA PHE A 176 -6.96 12.77 -2.17
C PHE A 176 -8.35 12.65 -2.80
N GLY A 177 -9.39 13.05 -2.09
CA GLY A 177 -10.77 13.07 -2.57
C GLY A 177 -10.97 13.95 -3.80
N SER A 178 -10.13 14.97 -4.00
CA SER A 178 -10.18 15.79 -5.20
C SER A 178 -9.92 14.96 -6.48
N LEU A 179 -9.18 13.85 -6.37
CA LEU A 179 -8.92 12.95 -7.50
C LEU A 179 -10.18 12.19 -7.95
N LEU A 180 -11.21 12.11 -7.10
CA LEU A 180 -12.48 11.43 -7.42
C LEU A 180 -13.28 12.16 -8.51
N VAL A 181 -12.98 13.44 -8.72
CA VAL A 181 -13.61 14.25 -9.77
C VAL A 181 -12.99 13.98 -11.15
N ALA A 182 -11.84 13.28 -11.18
CA ALA A 182 -11.12 13.03 -12.44
C ALA A 182 -11.92 12.12 -13.38
N HIS A 183 -12.03 12.53 -14.64
CA HIS A 183 -12.68 11.75 -15.69
C HIS A 183 -11.85 10.54 -16.12
N HIS A 184 -10.55 10.54 -15.84
CA HIS A 184 -9.65 9.43 -16.19
C HIS A 184 -9.82 8.30 -15.14
N ARG A 185 -10.25 7.12 -15.58
CA ARG A 185 -10.54 5.96 -14.72
C ARG A 185 -9.37 5.56 -13.80
N GLY A 186 -8.14 5.67 -14.30
CA GLY A 186 -6.94 5.35 -13.51
C GLY A 186 -6.74 6.32 -12.35
N VAL A 187 -6.89 7.62 -12.60
CA VAL A 187 -6.75 8.68 -11.59
C VAL A 187 -7.89 8.60 -10.57
N TRP A 188 -9.11 8.37 -11.04
CA TRP A 188 -10.27 8.14 -10.18
C TRP A 188 -10.02 6.96 -9.21
N SER A 189 -9.57 5.81 -9.76
CA SER A 189 -9.29 4.62 -8.94
C SER A 189 -8.13 4.84 -7.97
N LEU A 190 -7.14 5.64 -8.35
CA LEU A 190 -6.06 6.06 -7.45
C LEU A 190 -6.63 6.87 -6.26
N GLY A 191 -7.49 7.86 -6.55
CA GLY A 191 -8.18 8.66 -5.53
C GLY A 191 -8.99 7.80 -4.57
N VAL A 192 -9.77 6.85 -5.10
CA VAL A 192 -10.56 5.90 -4.28
C VAL A 192 -9.65 5.15 -3.31
N LEU A 193 -8.54 4.57 -3.82
CA LEU A 193 -7.62 3.80 -2.97
C LEU A 193 -6.93 4.65 -1.92
N LEU A 194 -6.54 5.88 -2.27
CA LEU A 194 -5.89 6.79 -1.33
C LEU A 194 -6.84 7.22 -0.22
N VAL A 195 -8.11 7.49 -0.54
CA VAL A 195 -9.13 7.82 0.47
C VAL A 195 -9.41 6.61 1.37
N ILE A 196 -9.63 5.43 0.80
CA ILE A 196 -9.86 4.19 1.56
C ILE A 196 -8.65 3.91 2.47
N GLY A 197 -7.44 4.00 1.93
CA GLY A 197 -6.20 3.76 2.69
C GLY A 197 -6.03 4.73 3.85
N SER A 198 -6.32 6.01 3.62
CA SER A 198 -6.26 7.03 4.67
C SER A 198 -7.31 6.78 5.77
N VAL A 199 -8.55 6.42 5.38
CA VAL A 199 -9.62 6.06 6.33
C VAL A 199 -9.21 4.85 7.17
N MET A 200 -8.72 3.79 6.53
CA MET A 200 -8.34 2.54 7.22
C MET A 200 -7.16 2.76 8.16
N THR A 201 -6.15 3.51 7.74
CA THR A 201 -4.98 3.81 8.58
C THR A 201 -5.37 4.73 9.74
N LEU A 202 -6.20 5.73 9.49
CA LEU A 202 -6.71 6.62 10.55
C LEU A 202 -7.53 5.83 11.58
N ALA A 203 -8.43 4.96 11.13
CA ALA A 203 -9.23 4.10 12.00
C ALA A 203 -8.33 3.18 12.84
N ALA A 204 -7.34 2.54 12.21
CA ALA A 204 -6.36 1.71 12.93
C ALA A 204 -5.58 2.54 13.96
N SER A 205 -5.21 3.77 13.63
CA SER A 205 -4.46 4.66 14.53
C SER A 205 -5.28 5.12 15.74
N LEU A 206 -6.57 5.38 15.53
CA LEU A 206 -7.44 5.89 16.61
C LEU A 206 -8.05 4.78 17.47
N VAL A 207 -8.21 3.56 16.94
CA VAL A 207 -8.87 2.45 17.64
C VAL A 207 -7.86 1.42 18.12
N VAL A 208 -7.03 0.90 17.20
CA VAL A 208 -6.12 -0.21 17.52
C VAL A 208 -4.91 0.27 18.31
N LEU A 209 -4.28 1.36 17.91
CA LEU A 209 -3.04 1.82 18.53
C LEU A 209 -3.21 2.16 20.03
N PRO A 210 -4.23 2.93 20.47
CA PRO A 210 -4.40 3.18 21.90
C PRO A 210 -4.61 1.90 22.72
N THR A 211 -5.32 0.92 22.16
CA THR A 211 -5.55 -0.36 22.79
C THR A 211 -4.24 -1.14 22.95
N LEU A 212 -3.42 -1.16 21.90
CA LEU A 212 -2.10 -1.82 21.93
C LEU A 212 -1.15 -1.15 22.93
N VAL A 213 -1.15 0.18 22.98
CA VAL A 213 -0.31 0.94 23.92
C VAL A 213 -0.72 0.60 25.37
N ARG A 214 -2.02 0.59 25.67
CA ARG A 214 -2.54 0.21 27.00
C ARG A 214 -2.18 -1.23 27.36
N LEU A 215 -2.33 -2.16 26.43
CA LEU A 215 -1.98 -3.57 26.61
C LEU A 215 -0.48 -3.73 26.89
N ALA A 216 0.34 -3.05 26.11
CA ALA A 216 1.80 -3.05 26.27
C ALA A 216 2.23 -2.54 27.65
N ASP A 217 1.50 -1.57 28.21
CA ASP A 217 1.75 -1.04 29.57
C ASP A 217 1.36 -2.02 30.67
N ARG A 218 0.19 -2.63 30.52
CA ARG A 218 -0.28 -3.63 31.50
C ARG A 218 0.71 -4.80 31.61
N LEU A 219 1.29 -5.21 30.50
CA LEU A 219 2.31 -6.26 30.47
C LEU A 219 3.62 -5.83 31.11
N ARG A 220 3.86 -4.52 31.25
CA ARG A 220 5.06 -3.96 31.91
C ARG A 220 4.88 -3.69 33.38
N ALA A 221 3.65 -3.51 33.86
CA ALA A 221 3.40 -3.24 35.27
C ALA A 221 3.86 -4.43 36.12
N PRO A 222 4.71 -4.22 37.14
CA PRO A 222 5.09 -5.32 38.08
C PRO A 222 3.86 -5.92 38.73
N ALA A 223 3.88 -7.23 38.98
CA ALA A 223 2.76 -7.97 39.57
C ALA A 223 2.26 -7.39 40.93
N ALA A 224 3.16 -6.69 41.63
CA ALA A 224 2.83 -6.04 42.90
C ALA A 224 1.88 -4.85 42.76
N ASP A 225 1.99 -4.10 41.65
CA ASP A 225 1.15 -2.92 41.40
C ASP A 225 -0.22 -3.31 40.84
N GLN A 226 -0.30 -4.45 40.17
CA GLN A 226 -1.57 -4.98 39.65
C GLN A 226 -2.52 -5.37 40.78
N ARG A 227 -1.99 -5.81 41.92
CA ARG A 227 -2.78 -6.17 43.10
C ARG A 227 -3.37 -4.96 43.83
N ARG A 228 -2.68 -3.80 43.79
CA ARG A 228 -3.19 -2.55 44.38
C ARG A 228 -4.41 -1.98 43.59
N VAL A 229 -4.42 -2.13 42.30
CA VAL A 229 -5.54 -1.66 41.46
C VAL A 229 -6.75 -2.59 41.58
N ALA A 230 -6.52 -3.88 41.88
CA ALA A 230 -7.57 -4.89 42.03
C ALA A 230 -8.16 -4.95 43.45
N ALA A 231 -7.54 -4.29 44.46
CA ALA A 231 -8.07 -4.30 45.81
C ALA A 231 -9.34 -3.42 45.88
N PRO A 232 -10.48 -3.97 46.36
CA PRO A 232 -11.67 -3.16 46.55
C PRO A 232 -11.39 -2.07 47.58
N VAL A 233 -11.86 -0.86 47.30
CA VAL A 233 -11.83 0.26 48.24
C VAL A 233 -12.76 -0.15 49.41
N THR A 234 -12.18 -0.77 50.43
CA THR A 234 -12.90 -0.97 51.69
C THR A 234 -13.15 0.42 52.24
N SER A 235 -14.38 0.83 52.18
CA SER A 235 -14.92 2.02 52.85
C SER A 235 -14.54 2.01 54.30
N VAL A 236 -13.68 2.92 54.72
CA VAL A 236 -13.46 3.21 56.14
C VAL A 236 -14.65 4.08 56.56
N ALA A 237 -15.67 3.38 57.07
CA ALA A 237 -16.76 4.06 57.78
C ALA A 237 -16.28 4.34 59.19
N HIS A 238 -16.09 5.62 59.56
CA HIS A 238 -16.13 6.14 60.91
C HIS A 238 -16.72 7.55 60.86
#